data_8e30a27b6c82d04784d6c65031d30b24
#
_entry.id   8e30a27b6c82d04784d6c65031d30b24
#
_cell.length_a   1.000
_cell.length_b   1.000
_cell.length_c   1.000
_cell.angle_alpha   90.00
_cell.angle_beta   90.00
_cell.angle_gamma   90.00
#
_symmetry.space_group_name_H-M   'P 1'
#
loop_
_entity.id
_entity.type
_entity.pdbx_description
1 polymer ?
#
loop_
_entity_poly.entity_id
_entity_poly.type
_entity_poly.pdbx_seq_one_letter_code
_entity_poly.pdbx_strand_id
1 'polypeptide(L)'
;MNIRETGLLGEIRAAAYLRRRGMRILARRYRTAHGEIDLIAREGTTLVFVEVKTRPRGRLDSGLAAVNAEKRGHIRYAAREYLRTHGQAAFRFDVIEISAAGLRHMKNAF
;
A
#
# COMPACT_ATOMS: atom_id res chain seq x y z
N MET A 1 -14.93 -15.46 -7.84
CA MET A 1 -13.89 -14.96 -6.92
C MET A 1 -14.53 -14.07 -5.89
N ASN A 2 -14.29 -14.29 -4.62
CA ASN A 2 -14.84 -13.47 -3.55
C ASN A 2 -13.98 -12.23 -3.29
N ILE A 3 -14.47 -11.31 -2.47
CA ILE A 3 -13.78 -10.03 -2.19
C ILE A 3 -12.39 -10.26 -1.58
N ARG A 4 -12.26 -11.24 -0.70
CA ARG A 4 -10.99 -11.55 -0.05
C ARG A 4 -9.93 -12.01 -1.05
N GLU A 5 -10.31 -12.90 -1.96
CA GLU A 5 -9.40 -13.38 -3.01
C GLU A 5 -9.01 -12.25 -3.95
N THR A 6 -9.98 -11.38 -4.30
CA THR A 6 -9.73 -10.22 -5.15
C THR A 6 -8.70 -9.29 -4.50
N GLY A 7 -8.83 -9.01 -3.19
CA GLY A 7 -7.89 -8.18 -2.47
C GLY A 7 -6.50 -8.80 -2.41
N LEU A 8 -6.41 -10.11 -2.16
CA LEU A 8 -5.14 -10.80 -2.12
C LEU A 8 -4.43 -10.78 -3.47
N LEU A 9 -5.17 -11.04 -4.56
CA LEU A 9 -4.61 -10.96 -5.91
C LEU A 9 -4.14 -9.55 -6.24
N GLY A 10 -4.87 -8.53 -5.79
CA GLY A 10 -4.46 -7.14 -5.97
C GLY A 10 -3.13 -6.85 -5.28
N GLU A 11 -2.95 -7.32 -4.06
CA GLU A 11 -1.69 -7.15 -3.33
C GLU A 11 -0.53 -7.86 -4.04
N ILE A 12 -0.77 -9.06 -4.56
CA ILE A 12 0.25 -9.81 -5.32
C ILE A 12 0.65 -9.02 -6.58
N ARG A 13 -0.33 -8.50 -7.31
CA ARG A 13 -0.07 -7.70 -8.52
C ARG A 13 0.69 -6.42 -8.18
N ALA A 14 0.30 -5.73 -7.10
CA ALA A 14 0.97 -4.52 -6.66
C ALA A 14 2.43 -4.81 -6.28
N ALA A 15 2.68 -5.90 -5.55
CA ALA A 15 4.04 -6.29 -5.18
C ALA A 15 4.89 -6.58 -6.41
N ALA A 16 4.36 -7.31 -7.38
CA ALA A 16 5.07 -7.60 -8.63
C ALA A 16 5.40 -6.33 -9.41
N TYR A 17 4.43 -5.40 -9.47
CA TYR A 17 4.64 -4.10 -10.10
C TYR A 17 5.78 -3.32 -9.43
N LEU A 18 5.77 -3.24 -8.10
CA LEU A 18 6.80 -2.51 -7.36
C LEU A 18 8.18 -3.14 -7.55
N ARG A 19 8.27 -4.47 -7.58
CA ARG A 19 9.54 -5.17 -7.84
C ARG A 19 10.09 -4.85 -9.23
N ARG A 20 9.22 -4.81 -10.23
CA ARG A 20 9.62 -4.44 -11.59
C ARG A 20 10.12 -2.99 -11.67
N ARG A 21 9.67 -2.13 -10.74
CA ARG A 21 10.14 -0.75 -10.63
C ARG A 21 11.39 -0.63 -9.78
N GLY A 22 11.99 -1.74 -9.37
CA GLY A 22 13.23 -1.75 -8.62
C GLY A 22 13.08 -1.65 -7.12
N MET A 23 11.85 -1.73 -6.61
CA MET A 23 11.62 -1.70 -5.15
C MET A 23 11.73 -3.09 -4.55
N ARG A 24 12.22 -3.15 -3.32
CA ARG A 24 12.28 -4.38 -2.54
C ARG A 24 11.06 -4.46 -1.63
N ILE A 25 10.35 -5.57 -1.66
CA ILE A 25 9.22 -5.80 -0.75
C ILE A 25 9.76 -6.30 0.57
N LEU A 26 9.50 -5.55 1.65
CA LEU A 26 9.98 -5.86 2.99
C LEU A 26 8.94 -6.59 3.83
N ALA A 27 7.67 -6.27 3.66
CA ALA A 27 6.60 -6.89 4.41
C ALA A 27 5.28 -6.81 3.65
N ARG A 28 4.39 -7.75 3.95
CA ARG A 28 3.02 -7.79 3.46
C ARG A 28 2.10 -7.87 4.66
N ARG A 29 0.96 -7.16 4.60
CA ARG A 29 -0.07 -7.19 5.63
C ARG A 29 0.51 -7.00 7.02
N TYR A 30 1.30 -5.94 7.16
CA TYR A 30 1.88 -5.58 8.44
C TYR A 30 0.78 -5.05 9.36
N ARG A 31 0.49 -5.79 10.43
CA ARG A 31 -0.61 -5.49 11.34
C ARG A 31 -0.10 -5.01 12.68
N THR A 32 -0.82 -4.02 13.24
CA THR A 32 -0.61 -3.53 14.59
C THR A 32 -1.95 -3.54 15.33
N ALA A 33 -1.93 -3.13 16.62
CA ALA A 33 -3.16 -3.04 17.41
C ALA A 33 -4.18 -2.06 16.81
N HIS A 34 -3.71 -1.01 16.10
CA HIS A 34 -4.58 0.07 15.66
C HIS A 34 -4.43 0.40 14.16
N GLY A 35 -3.80 -0.46 13.39
CA GLY A 35 -3.67 -0.22 11.97
C GLY A 35 -2.99 -1.33 11.21
N GLU A 36 -3.13 -1.30 9.89
CA GLU A 36 -2.56 -2.29 8.99
C GLU A 36 -2.02 -1.60 7.75
N ILE A 37 -0.91 -2.11 7.21
CA ILE A 37 -0.33 -1.65 5.95
C ILE A 37 -0.27 -2.83 5.01
N ASP A 38 -0.81 -2.67 3.79
CA ASP A 38 -0.88 -3.76 2.83
C ASP A 38 0.49 -4.21 2.36
N LEU A 39 1.36 -3.27 2.01
CA LEU A 39 2.73 -3.57 1.60
C LEU A 39 3.68 -2.54 2.19
N ILE A 40 4.85 -3.00 2.60
CA ILE A 40 5.97 -2.12 2.95
C ILE A 40 7.10 -2.45 1.99
N ALA A 41 7.57 -1.44 1.27
CA ALA A 41 8.63 -1.59 0.28
C ALA A 41 9.77 -0.62 0.58
N ARG A 42 10.89 -0.84 -0.09
CA ARG A 42 12.03 0.07 -0.03
C ARG A 42 12.47 0.43 -1.44
N GLU A 43 12.57 1.72 -1.69
CA GLU A 43 13.14 2.28 -2.91
C GLU A 43 14.43 3.00 -2.53
N GLY A 44 15.58 2.42 -2.88
CA GLY A 44 16.84 2.93 -2.37
C GLY A 44 16.89 2.86 -0.84
N THR A 45 16.97 4.00 -0.18
CA THR A 45 16.98 4.11 1.29
C THR A 45 15.63 4.62 1.84
N THR A 46 14.64 4.85 0.97
CA THR A 46 13.32 5.34 1.38
C THR A 46 12.36 4.19 1.59
N LEU A 47 11.71 4.17 2.75
CA LEU A 47 10.60 3.25 3.01
C LEU A 47 9.33 3.75 2.34
N VAL A 48 8.60 2.84 1.72
CA VAL A 48 7.35 3.14 1.03
C VAL A 48 6.24 2.30 1.65
N PHE A 49 5.31 2.97 2.34
CA PHE A 49 4.15 2.33 2.94
C PHE A 49 3.01 2.40 1.93
N VAL A 50 2.51 1.26 1.48
CA VAL A 50 1.61 1.19 0.33
C VAL A 50 0.25 0.65 0.73
N GLU A 51 -0.80 1.42 0.41
CA GLU A 51 -2.18 0.98 0.47
C GLU A 51 -2.59 0.49 -0.91
N VAL A 52 -3.13 -0.73 -0.97
CA VAL A 52 -3.59 -1.32 -2.23
C VAL A 52 -5.11 -1.33 -2.26
N LYS A 53 -5.69 -0.73 -3.29
CA LYS A 53 -7.14 -0.67 -3.50
C LYS A 53 -7.49 -1.45 -4.75
N THR A 54 -8.26 -2.51 -4.58
CA THR A 54 -8.72 -3.33 -5.71
C THR A 54 -10.17 -3.01 -6.02
N ARG A 55 -10.44 -2.70 -7.28
CA ARG A 55 -11.78 -2.35 -7.76
C ARG A 55 -12.09 -3.20 -8.98
N PRO A 56 -12.61 -4.43 -8.81
CA PRO A 56 -12.80 -5.36 -9.94
C PRO A 56 -13.64 -4.79 -11.08
N ARG A 57 -14.60 -3.90 -10.77
CA ARG A 57 -15.49 -3.29 -11.75
C ARG A 57 -15.44 -1.76 -11.73
N GLY A 58 -14.45 -1.21 -11.04
CA GLY A 58 -14.34 0.23 -10.85
C GLY A 58 -13.45 0.92 -11.85
N ARG A 59 -13.46 2.25 -11.76
CA ARG A 59 -12.57 3.11 -12.53
C ARG A 59 -11.31 3.40 -11.73
N LEU A 60 -10.24 3.78 -12.41
CA LEU A 60 -8.97 4.15 -11.78
C LEU A 60 -8.93 5.64 -11.34
N ASP A 61 -10.08 6.25 -11.06
CA ASP A 61 -10.14 7.68 -10.75
C ASP A 61 -10.48 7.99 -9.28
N SER A 62 -10.74 6.96 -8.48
CA SER A 62 -11.24 7.17 -7.11
C SER A 62 -10.29 6.66 -6.02
N GLY A 63 -9.07 6.26 -6.38
CA GLY A 63 -8.14 5.64 -5.42
C GLY A 63 -7.85 6.48 -4.19
N LEU A 64 -7.58 7.77 -4.37
CA LEU A 64 -7.27 8.66 -3.25
C LEU A 64 -8.48 8.89 -2.36
N ALA A 65 -9.68 9.01 -2.95
CA ALA A 65 -10.92 9.19 -2.19
C ALA A 65 -11.26 7.98 -1.32
N ALA A 66 -10.75 6.79 -1.68
CA ALA A 66 -10.98 5.57 -0.91
C ALA A 66 -10.12 5.49 0.36
N VAL A 67 -9.10 6.34 0.49
CA VAL A 67 -8.22 6.37 1.66
C VAL A 67 -8.56 7.63 2.46
N ASN A 68 -9.63 7.54 3.25
CA ASN A 68 -10.12 8.66 4.04
C ASN A 68 -9.22 8.99 5.23
N ALA A 69 -9.53 10.07 5.95
CA ALA A 69 -8.71 10.54 7.07
C ALA A 69 -8.52 9.50 8.17
N GLU A 70 -9.57 8.74 8.49
CA GLU A 70 -9.49 7.69 9.51
C GLU A 70 -8.51 6.60 9.08
N LYS A 71 -8.64 6.12 7.85
CA LYS A 71 -7.74 5.08 7.33
C LYS A 71 -6.31 5.56 7.23
N ARG A 72 -6.10 6.80 6.81
CA ARG A 72 -4.75 7.41 6.79
C ARG A 72 -4.13 7.44 8.18
N GLY A 73 -4.93 7.76 9.20
CA GLY A 73 -4.49 7.74 10.59
C GLY A 73 -4.04 6.35 11.03
N HIS A 74 -4.80 5.32 10.68
CA HIS A 74 -4.45 3.93 10.99
C HIS A 74 -3.16 3.51 10.29
N ILE A 75 -2.99 3.89 9.03
CA ILE A 75 -1.77 3.59 8.27
C ILE A 75 -0.57 4.30 8.87
N ARG A 76 -0.72 5.58 9.24
CA ARG A 76 0.35 6.34 9.88
C ARG A 76 0.75 5.75 11.23
N TYR A 77 -0.21 5.27 12.00
CA TYR A 77 0.07 4.58 13.26
C TYR A 77 0.92 3.33 13.01
N ALA A 78 0.52 2.48 12.06
CA ALA A 78 1.25 1.28 11.74
C ALA A 78 2.66 1.59 11.22
N ALA A 79 2.80 2.66 10.43
CA ALA A 79 4.10 3.10 9.94
C ALA A 79 5.03 3.54 11.07
N ARG A 80 4.52 4.28 12.05
CA ARG A 80 5.31 4.66 13.22
C ARG A 80 5.77 3.44 14.01
N GLU A 81 4.89 2.44 14.18
CA GLU A 81 5.26 1.21 14.84
C GLU A 81 6.36 0.46 14.08
N TYR A 82 6.25 0.41 12.76
CA TYR A 82 7.28 -0.20 11.94
C TYR A 82 8.64 0.50 12.11
N LEU A 83 8.63 1.83 12.04
CA LEU A 83 9.84 2.63 12.22
C LEU A 83 10.44 2.45 13.61
N ARG A 84 9.60 2.37 14.64
CA ARG A 84 10.06 2.16 16.01
C ARG A 84 10.77 0.83 16.17
N THR A 85 10.29 -0.23 15.52
CA THR A 85 10.83 -1.58 15.68
C THR A 85 11.92 -1.95 14.69
N HIS A 86 11.98 -1.26 13.54
CA HIS A 86 12.94 -1.57 12.47
C HIS A 86 13.97 -0.46 12.21
N GLY A 87 13.85 0.67 12.91
CA GLY A 87 14.76 1.81 12.76
C GLY A 87 14.19 2.93 11.91
N GLN A 88 14.65 4.15 12.19
CA GLN A 88 14.18 5.34 11.48
C GLN A 88 14.79 5.41 10.08
N ALA A 89 13.99 5.92 9.14
CA ALA A 89 14.40 6.11 7.74
C ALA A 89 13.51 7.16 7.10
N ALA A 90 13.93 7.71 5.98
CA ALA A 90 13.04 8.50 5.15
C ALA A 90 11.91 7.60 4.68
N PHE A 91 10.70 8.14 4.58
CA PHE A 91 9.53 7.36 4.20
C PHE A 91 8.50 8.20 3.46
N ARG A 92 7.61 7.50 2.76
CA ARG A 92 6.45 8.12 2.12
C ARG A 92 5.29 7.13 2.11
N PHE A 93 4.09 7.64 1.82
CA PHE A 93 2.87 6.84 1.70
C PHE A 93 2.39 6.85 0.26
N ASP A 94 2.27 5.67 -0.34
CA ASP A 94 1.80 5.50 -1.71
C ASP A 94 0.47 4.75 -1.71
N VAL A 95 -0.32 4.99 -2.75
CA VAL A 95 -1.55 4.24 -3.00
C VAL A 95 -1.44 3.59 -4.38
N ILE A 96 -1.76 2.31 -4.45
CA ILE A 96 -1.87 1.59 -5.72
C ILE A 96 -3.32 1.16 -5.88
N GLU A 97 -3.95 1.61 -6.94
CA GLU A 97 -5.31 1.22 -7.30
C GLU A 97 -5.26 0.25 -8.47
N ILE A 98 -5.96 -0.87 -8.34
CA ILE A 98 -6.01 -1.92 -9.35
C ILE A 98 -7.46 -2.16 -9.74
N SER A 99 -7.74 -2.17 -11.05
CA SER A 99 -9.07 -2.48 -11.58
C SER A 99 -8.93 -3.25 -12.88
N ALA A 100 -10.07 -3.58 -13.49
CA ALA A 100 -10.09 -4.18 -14.82
C ALA A 100 -9.44 -3.28 -15.87
N ALA A 101 -9.41 -1.96 -15.64
CA ALA A 101 -8.80 -0.99 -16.55
C ALA A 101 -7.27 -0.93 -16.43
N GLY A 102 -6.68 -1.49 -15.37
CA GLY A 102 -5.24 -1.51 -15.17
C GLY A 102 -4.82 -1.15 -13.75
N LEU A 103 -3.60 -0.66 -13.63
CA LEU A 103 -3.00 -0.29 -12.34
C LEU A 103 -2.61 1.19 -12.37
N ARG A 104 -2.90 1.88 -11.28
CA ARG A 104 -2.50 3.27 -11.08
C ARG A 104 -1.72 3.40 -9.79
N HIS A 105 -0.52 3.96 -9.86
CA HIS A 105 0.35 4.18 -8.72
C HIS A 105 0.41 5.67 -8.40
N MET A 106 -0.04 6.04 -7.21
CA MET A 106 -0.01 7.42 -6.73
C MET A 106 1.06 7.52 -5.66
N LYS A 107 2.19 8.12 -6.02
CA LYS A 107 3.30 8.30 -5.09
C LYS A 107 3.04 9.45 -4.15
N ASN A 108 3.52 9.32 -2.91
CA ASN A 108 3.41 10.36 -1.90
C ASN A 108 1.98 10.88 -1.78
N ALA A 109 1.04 9.95 -1.63
CA ALA A 109 -0.39 10.24 -1.75
C ALA A 109 -0.98 10.96 -0.54
N PHE A 110 -0.34 10.85 0.63
CA PHE A 110 -0.82 11.52 1.84
C PHE A 110 0.23 11.70 2.93
#